data_5109306943e927954ec53b04d5ad6f5d
#
_entry.id   5109306943e927954ec53b04d5ad6f5d
#
_cell.length_a   1.000
_cell.length_b   1.000
_cell.length_c   1.000
_cell.angle_alpha   90.00
_cell.angle_beta   90.00
_cell.angle_gamma   90.00
#
_symmetry.space_group_name_H-M   'P 1'
#
loop_
_entity.id
_entity.type
_entity.pdbx_description
1 polymer ?
#
loop_
_entity_poly.entity_id
_entity_poly.type
_entity_poly.pdbx_seq_one_letter_code
_entity_poly.pdbx_strand_id
1 'polypeptide(L)'
;MERIRNYYYNKLTHDYKIIVKTLYKQLLQFNNVIEVNGAYSDLYAVFECLKYTFPELFYVNFYNIEYKVYSNKTKIKFSFLYSKDEIDGCNIKINNIIAKININEPESKIVSRIYNTIISHVTYDSKDLVTTKSSNHDIYGAIMYRESVCEGMSLLFLHICNKVGIDCTVVTGNTSGPHMWNVVRIDGVLVNIDIVMGISCLKMVLNMVDLIYLIIL
;
A
#
# COMPACT_ATOMS: atom_id res chain seq x y z
N MET A 1 18.04 -13.49 -4.57
CA MET A 1 16.77 -13.30 -5.33
C MET A 1 16.31 -11.87 -5.14
N GLU A 2 15.88 -11.19 -6.20
CA GLU A 2 15.43 -9.81 -6.12
C GLU A 2 14.11 -9.72 -5.35
N ARG A 3 13.98 -8.71 -4.45
CA ARG A 3 12.78 -8.55 -3.63
C ARG A 3 11.65 -7.93 -4.44
N ILE A 4 10.46 -8.51 -4.37
CA ILE A 4 9.26 -8.02 -5.10
C ILE A 4 8.74 -6.70 -4.52
N ARG A 5 9.03 -6.38 -3.25
CA ARG A 5 8.70 -5.06 -2.66
C ARG A 5 9.27 -3.88 -3.44
N ASN A 6 10.33 -4.10 -4.22
CA ASN A 6 10.96 -3.08 -5.04
C ASN A 6 10.48 -3.10 -6.50
N TYR A 7 9.42 -3.84 -6.81
CA TYR A 7 8.93 -4.03 -8.19
C TYR A 7 8.75 -2.72 -8.94
N TYR A 8 8.00 -1.76 -8.41
CA TYR A 8 7.78 -0.46 -9.05
C TYR A 8 9.07 0.35 -9.16
N TYR A 9 9.89 0.35 -8.11
CA TYR A 9 11.17 1.05 -8.10
C TYR A 9 12.15 0.50 -9.15
N ASN A 10 12.21 -0.82 -9.32
CA ASN A 10 13.16 -1.46 -10.23
C ASN A 10 12.83 -1.19 -11.70
N LYS A 11 11.57 -0.96 -12.03
CA LYS A 11 11.12 -0.59 -13.39
C LYS A 11 11.52 0.83 -13.80
N LEU A 12 11.87 1.69 -12.87
CA LEU A 12 12.20 3.08 -13.15
C LEU A 12 13.58 3.23 -13.79
N THR A 13 13.71 4.25 -14.63
CA THR A 13 15.01 4.73 -15.13
C THR A 13 15.87 5.23 -13.97
N HIS A 14 17.18 5.40 -14.23
CA HIS A 14 18.11 5.94 -13.23
C HIS A 14 17.65 7.30 -12.68
N ASP A 15 17.26 8.21 -13.56
CA ASP A 15 16.84 9.57 -13.19
C ASP A 15 15.56 9.54 -12.35
N TYR A 16 14.58 8.72 -12.71
CA TYR A 16 13.35 8.56 -11.92
C TYR A 16 13.61 7.94 -10.55
N LYS A 17 14.57 7.04 -10.43
CA LYS A 17 15.02 6.51 -9.13
C LYS A 17 15.59 7.59 -8.22
N ILE A 18 16.33 8.56 -8.78
CA ILE A 18 16.85 9.72 -8.04
C ILE A 18 15.67 10.60 -7.57
N ILE A 19 14.71 10.86 -8.46
CA ILE A 19 13.52 11.65 -8.12
C ILE A 19 12.73 10.97 -7.00
N VAL A 20 12.45 9.67 -7.09
CA VAL A 20 11.74 8.92 -6.04
C VAL A 20 12.44 9.06 -4.69
N LYS A 21 13.77 8.88 -4.63
CA LYS A 21 14.54 9.04 -3.39
C LYS A 21 14.44 10.46 -2.82
N THR A 22 14.50 11.45 -3.69
CA THR A 22 14.39 12.86 -3.29
C THR A 22 13.01 13.15 -2.72
N LEU A 23 11.95 12.78 -3.46
CA LEU A 23 10.57 13.00 -3.03
C LEU A 23 10.26 12.25 -1.75
N TYR A 24 10.63 10.97 -1.64
CA TYR A 24 10.43 10.15 -0.45
C TYR A 24 11.05 10.80 0.80
N LYS A 25 12.33 11.20 0.71
CA LYS A 25 13.02 11.88 1.82
C LYS A 25 12.34 13.18 2.25
N GLN A 26 11.90 14.00 1.28
CA GLN A 26 11.26 15.28 1.55
C GLN A 26 9.84 15.09 2.13
N LEU A 27 9.07 14.13 1.60
CA LEU A 27 7.73 13.80 2.11
C LEU A 27 7.77 13.30 3.55
N LEU A 28 8.75 12.47 3.93
CA LEU A 28 8.96 12.05 5.33
C LEU A 28 9.24 13.23 6.28
N GLN A 29 9.77 14.35 5.76
CA GLN A 29 9.98 15.59 6.51
C GLN A 29 8.77 16.53 6.45
N PHE A 30 7.63 16.09 5.88
CA PHE A 30 6.43 16.88 5.67
C PHE A 30 6.62 18.10 4.76
N ASN A 31 7.63 18.08 3.88
CA ASN A 31 7.80 19.08 2.85
C ASN A 31 6.82 18.78 1.69
N ASN A 32 5.88 19.66 1.46
CA ASN A 32 4.84 19.47 0.45
C ASN A 32 5.11 20.18 -0.88
N VAL A 33 6.16 21.00 -0.97
CA VAL A 33 6.62 21.64 -2.20
C VAL A 33 8.08 21.28 -2.42
N ILE A 34 8.34 20.51 -3.48
CA ILE A 34 9.65 19.91 -3.73
C ILE A 34 10.09 20.26 -5.14
N GLU A 35 11.34 20.68 -5.29
CA GLU A 35 11.96 20.92 -6.59
C GLU A 35 12.95 19.78 -6.90
N VAL A 36 12.89 19.28 -8.13
CA VAL A 36 13.83 18.31 -8.68
C VAL A 36 14.50 18.88 -9.92
N ASN A 37 15.79 18.59 -10.10
CA ASN A 37 16.55 19.04 -11.26
C ASN A 37 16.07 18.30 -12.51
N GLY A 38 15.88 18.99 -13.61
CA GLY A 38 15.40 18.46 -14.89
C GLY A 38 13.97 18.81 -15.22
N ALA A 39 13.66 18.82 -16.49
CA ALA A 39 12.35 19.11 -17.06
C ALA A 39 11.59 17.80 -17.30
N TYR A 40 10.72 17.40 -16.38
CA TYR A 40 9.97 16.15 -16.44
C TYR A 40 8.49 16.42 -16.71
N SER A 41 8.02 16.05 -17.91
CA SER A 41 6.63 16.24 -18.34
C SER A 41 5.72 15.07 -17.93
N ASP A 42 6.27 13.92 -17.59
CA ASP A 42 5.53 12.75 -17.10
C ASP A 42 6.22 12.19 -15.87
N LEU A 43 5.52 12.20 -14.75
CA LEU A 43 5.99 11.67 -13.46
C LEU A 43 5.06 10.58 -12.92
N TYR A 44 4.13 10.05 -13.75
CA TYR A 44 3.15 9.06 -13.31
C TYR A 44 3.83 7.85 -12.66
N ALA A 45 4.82 7.24 -13.31
CA ALA A 45 5.54 6.07 -12.79
C ALA A 45 6.30 6.37 -11.49
N VAL A 46 6.75 7.62 -11.28
CA VAL A 46 7.38 8.07 -10.03
C VAL A 46 6.37 8.12 -8.90
N PHE A 47 5.19 8.68 -9.14
CA PHE A 47 4.13 8.78 -8.12
C PHE A 47 3.53 7.40 -7.80
N GLU A 48 3.34 6.55 -8.80
CA GLU A 48 2.93 5.16 -8.62
C GLU A 48 3.95 4.39 -7.77
N CYS A 49 5.24 4.55 -8.05
CA CYS A 49 6.31 3.96 -7.25
C CYS A 49 6.28 4.44 -5.80
N LEU A 50 6.10 5.75 -5.56
CA LEU A 50 6.00 6.29 -4.20
C LEU A 50 4.83 5.66 -3.45
N LYS A 51 3.65 5.59 -4.07
CA LYS A 51 2.43 5.07 -3.46
C LYS A 51 2.52 3.58 -3.13
N TYR A 52 3.04 2.78 -4.06
CA TYR A 52 3.00 1.31 -3.97
C TYR A 52 4.27 0.66 -3.41
N THR A 53 5.35 1.42 -3.25
CA THR A 53 6.58 0.93 -2.62
C THR A 53 6.71 1.41 -1.17
N PHE A 54 6.18 2.60 -0.85
CA PHE A 54 6.33 3.27 0.43
C PHE A 54 4.98 3.54 1.10
N PRO A 55 4.26 2.48 1.53
CA PRO A 55 2.90 2.61 2.09
C PRO A 55 2.84 3.45 3.37
N GLU A 56 3.97 3.73 4.02
CA GLU A 56 4.07 4.69 5.13
C GLU A 56 3.76 6.14 4.73
N LEU A 57 3.75 6.45 3.44
CA LEU A 57 3.32 7.75 2.90
C LEU A 57 1.80 7.85 2.72
N PHE A 58 1.01 7.04 3.41
CA PHE A 58 -0.46 6.99 3.30
C PHE A 58 -1.16 8.33 3.52
N TYR A 59 -0.50 9.29 4.14
CA TYR A 59 -1.00 10.64 4.37
C TYR A 59 -0.84 11.57 3.16
N VAL A 60 -0.13 11.15 2.10
CA VAL A 60 0.05 11.93 0.87
C VAL A 60 -1.14 11.68 -0.05
N ASN A 61 -1.76 12.76 -0.53
CA ASN A 61 -2.81 12.66 -1.53
C ASN A 61 -2.21 12.41 -2.92
N PHE A 62 -2.02 11.15 -3.28
CA PHE A 62 -1.51 10.74 -4.58
C PHE A 62 -2.52 10.93 -5.74
N TYR A 63 -3.77 11.24 -5.45
CA TYR A 63 -4.79 11.53 -6.47
C TYR A 63 -4.83 12.98 -6.92
N ASN A 64 -4.19 13.89 -6.15
CA ASN A 64 -4.16 15.31 -6.45
C ASN A 64 -2.75 15.86 -6.26
N ILE A 65 -1.90 15.65 -7.28
CA ILE A 65 -0.52 16.14 -7.32
C ILE A 65 -0.43 17.18 -8.42
N GLU A 66 0.01 18.37 -8.06
CA GLU A 66 0.26 19.47 -9.00
C GLU A 66 1.75 19.52 -9.31
N TYR A 67 2.14 19.71 -10.58
CA TYR A 67 3.53 19.99 -10.88
C TYR A 67 3.68 20.95 -12.08
N LYS A 68 4.76 21.71 -12.05
CA LYS A 68 5.10 22.70 -13.09
C LYS A 68 6.52 22.46 -13.58
N VAL A 69 6.64 22.33 -14.90
CA VAL A 69 7.91 22.06 -15.58
C VAL A 69 8.54 23.38 -16.01
N TYR A 70 9.82 23.56 -15.69
CA TYR A 70 10.67 24.63 -16.13
C TYR A 70 11.81 24.05 -16.98
N SER A 71 12.60 24.88 -17.63
CA SER A 71 13.68 24.44 -18.52
C SER A 71 14.74 23.56 -17.85
N ASN A 72 15.01 23.77 -16.57
CA ASN A 72 16.07 23.07 -15.82
C ASN A 72 15.61 22.41 -14.52
N LYS A 73 14.33 22.55 -14.17
CA LYS A 73 13.74 21.95 -12.96
C LYS A 73 12.26 21.66 -13.12
N THR A 74 11.78 20.75 -12.28
CA THR A 74 10.34 20.50 -12.10
C THR A 74 9.98 20.77 -10.64
N LYS A 75 8.97 21.60 -10.42
CA LYS A 75 8.42 21.90 -9.10
C LYS A 75 7.16 21.08 -8.89
N ILE A 76 7.12 20.28 -7.83
CA ILE A 76 6.03 19.36 -7.50
C ILE A 76 5.41 19.80 -6.18
N LYS A 77 4.08 19.85 -6.13
CA LYS A 77 3.31 20.21 -4.95
C LYS A 77 2.38 19.07 -4.59
N PHE A 78 2.52 18.57 -3.37
CA PHE A 78 1.66 17.57 -2.76
C PHE A 78 0.67 18.23 -1.80
N SER A 79 -0.45 17.57 -1.54
CA SER A 79 -1.32 17.86 -0.41
C SER A 79 -1.28 16.67 0.57
N PHE A 80 -1.43 16.96 1.86
CA PHE A 80 -1.52 15.95 2.89
C PHE A 80 -2.97 15.78 3.33
N LEU A 81 -3.40 14.52 3.51
CA LEU A 81 -4.77 14.16 3.88
C LEU A 81 -5.02 14.30 5.38
N TYR A 82 -3.96 14.17 6.18
CA TYR A 82 -4.02 14.07 7.64
C TYR A 82 -2.98 14.96 8.29
N SER A 83 -3.31 15.47 9.48
CA SER A 83 -2.37 16.16 10.36
C SER A 83 -1.32 15.20 10.92
N LYS A 84 -0.23 15.75 11.46
CA LYS A 84 0.83 14.95 12.06
C LYS A 84 0.32 14.12 13.25
N ASP A 85 -0.52 14.71 14.09
CA ASP A 85 -1.08 14.01 15.26
C ASP A 85 -2.00 12.84 14.84
N GLU A 86 -2.79 12.99 13.78
CA GLU A 86 -3.60 11.93 13.21
C GLU A 86 -2.74 10.79 12.66
N ILE A 87 -1.66 11.11 11.96
CA ILE A 87 -0.70 10.12 11.43
C ILE A 87 -0.02 9.37 12.58
N ASP A 88 0.44 10.08 13.60
CA ASP A 88 1.08 9.48 14.76
C ASP A 88 0.10 8.55 15.51
N GLY A 89 -1.14 8.97 15.69
CA GLY A 89 -2.21 8.13 16.27
C GLY A 89 -2.47 6.86 15.45
N CYS A 90 -2.49 6.97 14.12
CA CYS A 90 -2.64 5.82 13.23
C CYS A 90 -1.43 4.87 13.33
N ASN A 91 -0.21 5.40 13.32
CA ASN A 91 1.02 4.62 13.46
C ASN A 91 1.09 3.87 14.79
N ILE A 92 0.63 4.47 15.90
CA ILE A 92 0.54 3.79 17.20
C ILE A 92 -0.36 2.55 17.09
N LYS A 93 -1.53 2.67 16.48
CA LYS A 93 -2.45 1.52 16.29
C LYS A 93 -1.83 0.44 15.40
N ILE A 94 -1.17 0.81 14.31
CA ILE A 94 -0.46 -0.14 13.42
C ILE A 94 0.63 -0.87 14.20
N ASN A 95 1.46 -0.15 14.96
CA ASN A 95 2.52 -0.74 15.77
C ASN A 95 1.97 -1.71 16.83
N ASN A 96 0.81 -1.41 17.43
CA ASN A 96 0.14 -2.31 18.36
C ASN A 96 -0.37 -3.60 17.69
N ILE A 97 -0.75 -3.54 16.41
CA ILE A 97 -1.08 -4.72 15.61
C ILE A 97 0.18 -5.54 15.35
N ILE A 98 1.24 -4.90 14.89
CA ILE A 98 2.51 -5.53 14.54
C ILE A 98 3.14 -6.24 15.77
N ALA A 99 3.08 -5.60 16.94
CA ALA A 99 3.63 -6.16 18.18
C ALA A 99 3.00 -7.51 18.59
N LYS A 100 1.82 -7.85 18.06
CA LYS A 100 1.14 -9.13 18.31
C LYS A 100 1.52 -10.22 17.30
N ILE A 101 2.30 -9.89 16.27
CA ILE A 101 2.72 -10.83 15.23
C ILE A 101 4.04 -11.48 15.67
N ASN A 102 4.05 -12.79 15.85
CA ASN A 102 5.27 -13.52 16.13
C ASN A 102 6.07 -13.72 14.83
N ILE A 103 7.13 -12.95 14.68
CA ILE A 103 8.01 -12.99 13.49
C ILE A 103 8.95 -14.20 13.43
N ASN A 104 9.01 -15.03 14.48
CA ASN A 104 9.81 -16.25 14.53
C ASN A 104 9.05 -17.48 14.01
N GLU A 105 7.82 -17.30 13.55
CA GLU A 105 7.03 -18.35 12.90
C GLU A 105 7.39 -18.48 11.40
N PRO A 106 7.03 -19.60 10.73
CA PRO A 106 7.13 -19.71 9.27
C PRO A 106 6.39 -18.57 8.55
N GLU A 107 6.92 -18.13 7.40
CA GLU A 107 6.35 -17.00 6.62
C GLU A 107 4.86 -17.19 6.34
N SER A 108 4.42 -18.41 6.01
CA SER A 108 3.01 -18.74 5.78
C SER A 108 2.11 -18.44 7.00
N LYS A 109 2.61 -18.68 8.22
CA LYS A 109 1.90 -18.38 9.46
C LYS A 109 1.84 -16.89 9.74
N ILE A 110 2.94 -16.17 9.49
CA ILE A 110 3.00 -14.70 9.62
C ILE A 110 2.00 -14.07 8.66
N VAL A 111 2.01 -14.45 7.39
CA VAL A 111 1.08 -13.95 6.35
C VAL A 111 -0.37 -14.23 6.74
N SER A 112 -0.67 -15.45 7.21
CA SER A 112 -1.99 -15.85 7.69
C SER A 112 -2.48 -14.97 8.85
N ARG A 113 -1.60 -14.66 9.81
CA ARG A 113 -1.94 -13.78 10.94
C ARG A 113 -2.23 -12.35 10.49
N ILE A 114 -1.42 -11.80 9.58
CA ILE A 114 -1.65 -10.45 9.02
C ILE A 114 -3.02 -10.41 8.34
N TYR A 115 -3.28 -11.37 7.46
CA TYR A 115 -4.54 -11.51 6.75
C TYR A 115 -5.72 -11.57 7.72
N ASN A 116 -5.73 -12.52 8.68
CA ASN A 116 -6.80 -12.68 9.64
C ASN A 116 -7.00 -11.43 10.52
N THR A 117 -5.92 -10.73 10.85
CA THR A 117 -6.01 -9.48 11.61
C THR A 117 -6.74 -8.42 10.82
N ILE A 118 -6.42 -8.23 9.54
CA ILE A 118 -7.07 -7.21 8.72
C ILE A 118 -8.54 -7.54 8.52
N ILE A 119 -8.90 -8.75 8.11
CA ILE A 119 -10.30 -9.12 7.85
C ILE A 119 -11.18 -9.14 9.11
N SER A 120 -10.57 -9.28 10.29
CA SER A 120 -11.31 -9.19 11.56
C SER A 120 -11.51 -7.75 12.06
N HIS A 121 -10.71 -6.80 11.55
CA HIS A 121 -10.72 -5.40 12.01
C HIS A 121 -11.33 -4.43 11.01
N VAL A 122 -11.28 -4.74 9.71
CA VAL A 122 -11.69 -3.84 8.63
C VAL A 122 -12.94 -4.39 7.94
N THR A 123 -13.96 -3.56 7.84
CA THR A 123 -15.17 -3.84 7.05
C THR A 123 -14.98 -3.31 5.64
N TYR A 124 -15.31 -4.13 4.64
CA TYR A 124 -15.30 -3.68 3.24
C TYR A 124 -16.47 -2.72 2.98
N ASP A 125 -16.16 -1.50 2.51
CA ASP A 125 -17.19 -0.53 2.13
C ASP A 125 -17.67 -0.78 0.70
N SER A 126 -18.73 -1.56 0.57
CA SER A 126 -19.38 -1.82 -0.72
C SER A 126 -20.16 -0.62 -1.27
N LYS A 127 -20.37 0.42 -0.46
CA LYS A 127 -21.11 1.64 -0.87
C LYS A 127 -20.20 2.68 -1.51
N ASP A 128 -18.88 2.57 -1.31
CA ASP A 128 -17.89 3.56 -1.79
C ASP A 128 -17.69 3.50 -3.32
N LEU A 129 -18.21 2.49 -4.00
CA LEU A 129 -18.35 2.50 -5.46
C LEU A 129 -19.16 3.71 -5.99
N VAL A 130 -19.85 4.43 -5.09
CA VAL A 130 -20.73 5.56 -5.41
C VAL A 130 -20.33 6.86 -4.70
N THR A 131 -19.63 6.81 -3.55
CA THR A 131 -19.45 7.96 -2.64
C THR A 131 -18.04 8.43 -2.42
N THR A 132 -17.01 7.76 -2.98
CA THR A 132 -15.59 8.16 -2.98
C THR A 132 -15.09 8.91 -1.74
N LYS A 133 -15.23 8.30 -0.55
CA LYS A 133 -14.51 8.80 0.62
C LYS A 133 -13.02 8.51 0.41
N SER A 134 -12.21 9.54 0.27
CA SER A 134 -10.77 9.40 0.05
C SER A 134 -10.07 8.55 1.10
N SER A 135 -10.54 8.57 2.35
CA SER A 135 -10.01 7.77 3.45
C SER A 135 -10.20 6.25 3.27
N ASN A 136 -11.17 5.80 2.49
CA ASN A 136 -11.40 4.37 2.26
C ASN A 136 -10.37 3.75 1.31
N HIS A 137 -9.60 4.59 0.61
CA HIS A 137 -8.53 4.20 -0.31
C HIS A 137 -7.14 4.18 0.32
N ASP A 138 -7.03 4.41 1.63
CA ASP A 138 -5.74 4.47 2.31
C ASP A 138 -5.73 3.67 3.63
N ILE A 139 -4.53 3.59 4.22
CA ILE A 139 -4.28 2.87 5.47
C ILE A 139 -5.00 3.51 6.65
N TYR A 140 -5.15 4.85 6.64
CA TYR A 140 -5.79 5.58 7.74
C TYR A 140 -7.24 5.16 7.92
N GLY A 141 -8.01 5.10 6.82
CA GLY A 141 -9.40 4.66 6.87
C GLY A 141 -9.53 3.21 7.37
N ALA A 142 -8.69 2.31 6.87
CA ALA A 142 -8.67 0.92 7.32
C ALA A 142 -8.39 0.79 8.84
N ILE A 143 -7.50 1.61 9.40
CA ILE A 143 -7.08 1.54 10.81
C ILE A 143 -7.97 2.36 11.74
N MET A 144 -8.30 3.59 11.34
CA MET A 144 -8.97 4.54 12.23
C MET A 144 -10.48 4.42 12.18
N TYR A 145 -11.04 4.22 10.98
CA TYR A 145 -12.49 4.06 10.76
C TYR A 145 -12.93 2.60 10.66
N ARG A 146 -11.98 1.66 10.48
CA ARG A 146 -12.23 0.23 10.28
C ARG A 146 -13.11 -0.05 9.05
N GLU A 147 -13.05 0.83 8.08
CA GLU A 147 -13.81 0.76 6.84
C GLU A 147 -12.87 1.09 5.68
N SER A 148 -12.85 0.26 4.64
CA SER A 148 -11.95 0.44 3.51
C SER A 148 -12.42 -0.34 2.29
N VAL A 149 -11.91 0.04 1.12
CA VAL A 149 -12.02 -0.73 -0.13
C VAL A 149 -10.76 -1.56 -0.39
N CYS A 150 -10.70 -2.26 -1.51
CA CYS A 150 -9.58 -3.14 -1.88
C CYS A 150 -8.22 -2.44 -1.79
N GLU A 151 -8.15 -1.17 -2.19
CA GLU A 151 -6.91 -0.39 -2.19
C GLU A 151 -6.36 -0.16 -0.78
N GLY A 152 -7.14 0.41 0.13
CA GLY A 152 -6.67 0.68 1.48
C GLY A 152 -6.36 -0.60 2.26
N MET A 153 -7.12 -1.68 2.06
CA MET A 153 -6.85 -2.98 2.66
C MET A 153 -5.54 -3.59 2.14
N SER A 154 -5.29 -3.54 0.83
CA SER A 154 -4.06 -4.06 0.22
C SER A 154 -2.82 -3.24 0.62
N LEU A 155 -2.95 -1.91 0.73
CA LEU A 155 -1.87 -1.05 1.21
C LEU A 155 -1.56 -1.29 2.69
N LEU A 156 -2.58 -1.51 3.53
CA LEU A 156 -2.37 -1.88 4.94
C LEU A 156 -1.63 -3.22 5.06
N PHE A 157 -2.04 -4.21 4.27
CA PHE A 157 -1.38 -5.51 4.25
C PHE A 157 0.09 -5.39 3.82
N LEU A 158 0.37 -4.66 2.74
CA LEU A 158 1.72 -4.35 2.28
C LEU A 158 2.54 -3.67 3.38
N HIS A 159 1.95 -2.68 4.07
CA HIS A 159 2.64 -1.94 5.12
C HIS A 159 3.05 -2.86 6.28
N ILE A 160 2.14 -3.70 6.76
CA ILE A 160 2.44 -4.65 7.84
C ILE A 160 3.49 -5.68 7.36
N CYS A 161 3.35 -6.24 6.16
CA CYS A 161 4.33 -7.15 5.58
C CYS A 161 5.73 -6.54 5.55
N ASN A 162 5.86 -5.29 5.07
CA ASN A 162 7.14 -4.58 5.04
C ASN A 162 7.74 -4.42 6.44
N LYS A 163 6.94 -4.12 7.45
CA LYS A 163 7.37 -3.95 8.84
C LYS A 163 7.85 -5.24 9.50
N VAL A 164 7.24 -6.38 9.17
CA VAL A 164 7.61 -7.69 9.73
C VAL A 164 8.61 -8.48 8.85
N GLY A 165 9.07 -7.89 7.74
CA GLY A 165 10.12 -8.46 6.89
C GLY A 165 9.63 -9.40 5.79
N ILE A 166 8.32 -9.57 5.60
CA ILE A 166 7.72 -10.35 4.52
C ILE A 166 7.86 -9.59 3.19
N ASP A 167 8.31 -10.30 2.14
CA ASP A 167 8.50 -9.73 0.80
C ASP A 167 7.15 -9.68 0.06
N CYS A 168 6.60 -8.48 -0.08
CA CYS A 168 5.25 -8.23 -0.58
C CYS A 168 5.23 -7.02 -1.51
N THR A 169 4.32 -7.03 -2.48
CA THR A 169 3.96 -5.87 -3.32
C THR A 169 2.45 -5.83 -3.53
N VAL A 170 1.93 -4.72 -4.04
CA VAL A 170 0.54 -4.63 -4.53
C VAL A 170 0.50 -4.81 -6.05
N VAL A 171 -0.63 -5.26 -6.55
CA VAL A 171 -0.94 -5.37 -7.97
C VAL A 171 -2.31 -4.77 -8.22
N THR A 172 -2.45 -4.04 -9.30
CA THR A 172 -3.71 -3.48 -9.77
C THR A 172 -4.17 -4.20 -11.04
N GLY A 173 -5.47 -4.38 -11.19
CA GLY A 173 -6.05 -5.02 -12.36
C GLY A 173 -7.55 -4.80 -12.44
N ASN A 174 -8.21 -5.57 -13.30
CA ASN A 174 -9.66 -5.58 -13.45
C ASN A 174 -10.21 -6.97 -13.14
N THR A 175 -11.25 -7.01 -12.32
CA THR A 175 -12.11 -8.17 -12.10
C THR A 175 -13.53 -7.86 -12.60
N SER A 176 -14.49 -7.56 -11.75
CA SER A 176 -15.79 -6.94 -12.11
C SER A 176 -15.71 -5.40 -12.12
N GLY A 177 -14.53 -4.82 -12.03
CA GLY A 177 -14.17 -3.41 -11.97
C GLY A 177 -12.71 -3.25 -11.57
N PRO A 178 -12.18 -2.00 -11.41
CA PRO A 178 -10.85 -1.76 -10.91
C PRO A 178 -10.64 -2.46 -9.56
N HIS A 179 -9.54 -3.19 -9.42
CA HIS A 179 -9.27 -3.99 -8.24
C HIS A 179 -7.79 -3.96 -7.86
N MET A 180 -7.50 -4.13 -6.56
CA MET A 180 -6.15 -4.20 -6.02
C MET A 180 -6.03 -5.39 -5.07
N TRP A 181 -4.92 -6.13 -5.20
CA TRP A 181 -4.55 -7.24 -4.32
C TRP A 181 -3.05 -7.28 -4.08
N ASN A 182 -2.56 -8.25 -3.34
CA ASN A 182 -1.14 -8.38 -3.01
C ASN A 182 -0.52 -9.61 -3.68
N VAL A 183 0.76 -9.50 -4.04
CA VAL A 183 1.64 -10.63 -4.32
C VAL A 183 2.64 -10.73 -3.18
N VAL A 184 2.77 -11.91 -2.61
CA VAL A 184 3.64 -12.20 -1.47
C VAL A 184 4.60 -13.31 -1.83
N ARG A 185 5.86 -13.21 -1.41
CA ARG A 185 6.79 -14.32 -1.47
C ARG A 185 6.73 -15.08 -0.15
N ILE A 186 6.33 -16.35 -0.21
CA ILE A 186 6.27 -17.27 0.93
C ILE A 186 7.18 -18.45 0.61
N ASP A 187 8.20 -18.68 1.42
CA ASP A 187 9.18 -19.78 1.25
C ASP A 187 9.74 -19.84 -0.19
N GLY A 188 9.99 -18.68 -0.79
CA GLY A 188 10.52 -18.54 -2.16
C GLY A 188 9.46 -18.58 -3.28
N VAL A 189 8.22 -18.96 -3.00
CA VAL A 189 7.11 -19.03 -3.98
C VAL A 189 6.31 -17.73 -3.97
N LEU A 190 5.89 -17.26 -5.16
CA LEU A 190 5.01 -16.10 -5.29
C LEU A 190 3.54 -16.55 -5.19
N VAL A 191 2.79 -15.93 -4.30
CA VAL A 191 1.38 -16.24 -4.01
C VAL A 191 0.56 -14.94 -4.11
N ASN A 192 -0.60 -15.01 -4.78
CA ASN A 192 -1.57 -13.93 -4.77
C ASN A 192 -2.40 -13.99 -3.49
N ILE A 193 -2.55 -12.86 -2.81
CA ILE A 193 -3.40 -12.69 -1.63
C ILE A 193 -4.41 -11.59 -1.90
N ASP A 194 -5.66 -11.97 -2.04
CA ASP A 194 -6.78 -11.04 -2.17
C ASP A 194 -7.54 -10.94 -0.86
N ILE A 195 -7.40 -9.80 -0.19
CA ILE A 195 -7.99 -9.59 1.14
C ILE A 195 -9.51 -9.42 1.05
N VAL A 196 -9.99 -8.87 -0.06
CA VAL A 196 -11.43 -8.65 -0.28
C VAL A 196 -12.16 -9.96 -0.58
N MET A 197 -11.59 -10.81 -1.42
CA MET A 197 -12.14 -12.14 -1.71
C MET A 197 -12.19 -13.00 -0.44
N GLY A 198 -11.20 -12.91 0.44
CA GLY A 198 -11.20 -13.60 1.71
C GLY A 198 -12.36 -13.19 2.60
N ILE A 199 -12.72 -11.92 2.71
CA ILE A 199 -13.92 -11.46 3.43
C ILE A 199 -15.19 -12.11 2.84
N SER A 200 -15.29 -12.21 1.52
CA SER A 200 -16.41 -12.86 0.85
C SER A 200 -16.44 -14.37 1.11
N CYS A 201 -15.29 -15.03 1.15
CA CYS A 201 -15.15 -16.46 1.44
C CYS A 201 -15.41 -16.81 2.91
N LEU A 202 -15.07 -15.95 3.87
CA LEU A 202 -15.35 -16.19 5.30
C LEU A 202 -16.84 -16.28 5.61
N LYS A 203 -17.70 -15.65 4.83
CA LYS A 203 -19.15 -15.89 4.90
C LYS A 203 -19.56 -17.29 4.46
N MET A 204 -18.65 -18.04 3.81
CA MET A 204 -18.86 -19.41 3.31
C MET A 204 -18.05 -20.47 4.07
N VAL A 205 -17.43 -20.13 5.22
CA VAL A 205 -16.70 -21.08 6.10
C VAL A 205 -15.61 -21.88 5.37
N LEU A 206 -14.55 -21.23 4.94
CA LEU A 206 -13.35 -21.90 4.43
C LEU A 206 -12.11 -21.54 5.27
N ASN A 207 -11.31 -22.57 5.62
CA ASN A 207 -10.03 -22.39 6.29
C ASN A 207 -9.00 -21.78 5.32
N MET A 208 -8.21 -20.81 5.80
CA MET A 208 -7.23 -20.07 4.99
C MET A 208 -6.17 -20.93 4.26
N VAL A 209 -5.92 -22.15 4.72
CA VAL A 209 -5.01 -23.09 4.05
C VAL A 209 -5.51 -23.43 2.65
N ASP A 210 -6.83 -23.49 2.46
CA ASP A 210 -7.45 -23.81 1.17
C ASP A 210 -7.47 -22.61 0.22
N LEU A 211 -7.48 -21.37 0.75
CA LEU A 211 -7.48 -20.15 -0.07
C LEU A 211 -6.13 -19.90 -0.76
N ILE A 212 -5.02 -20.23 -0.09
CA ILE A 212 -3.67 -20.10 -0.67
C ILE A 212 -3.51 -21.04 -1.87
N TYR A 213 -4.18 -22.19 -1.89
CA TYR A 213 -4.15 -23.15 -2.99
C TYR A 213 -5.10 -22.81 -4.15
N LEU A 214 -6.19 -22.06 -3.91
CA LEU A 214 -7.19 -21.77 -4.95
C LEU A 214 -6.79 -20.63 -5.89
N ILE A 215 -5.75 -19.86 -5.56
CA ILE A 215 -5.29 -18.70 -6.35
C ILE A 215 -4.08 -19.05 -7.24
N ILE A 216 -3.66 -20.31 -7.29
CA ILE A 216 -2.55 -20.80 -8.12
C ILE A 216 -3.02 -21.26 -9.53
N LEU A 217 -4.27 -20.99 -9.93
CA LEU A 217 -4.77 -21.30 -11.28
C LEU A 217 -4.79 -20.03 -12.14
#